data_27f996d12237eb024774ddd64abe1569
#
_entry.id   27f996d12237eb024774ddd64abe1569
#
_cell.length_a   1.000
_cell.length_b   1.000
_cell.length_c   1.000
_cell.angle_alpha   90.00
_cell.angle_beta   90.00
_cell.angle_gamma   90.00
#
_symmetry.space_group_name_H-M   'P 1'
#
loop_
_entity.id
_entity.type
_entity.pdbx_description
1 polymer ?
#
loop_
_entity_poly.entity_id
_entity_poly.type
_entity_poly.pdbx_seq_one_letter_code
_entity_poly.pdbx_strand_id
1 'polypeptide(L)'
;IVPRAIARSQPMRLPAPVTEAQALAEMKALAQKNRVLKSFIGQGYHGTHTPGVILRNILENPAWYTAYTPYQAEISQGRMEALVNFQTMVCDLTGMAISNASMLDEATAAAEAMTLAKRSVKSKSDTIVVAGDCHPQTIEVVRTRAEPLGLTVKLANSAAEWEALVASGDYFAVIVGYPATHGTITDWRADVERVHAAEAAFIVCADLLALTLLTPPGEWGADIVVGNTQRFGVPMGAGGPHAAFMACRDAWKRSLPGRLVGVSVDSHGNPAYRLALQTREQHIRREKATSNICTAQVLLAVIASMYAVYHGPEGLKRIARRVASYTAVLAAGLEQLGWPAHGPGGVVSGFDTVSLKTDGRTGEFCERAQAAGMNLRRYREWGDAYLSITLDETTTRDDITALWRVFAAPGQALPSFEAFEKGVEPLIPEALRRSSAFLTHPVFNSHHSETEMLRYIRSLSDKDLALDRTMIPLGSCTMKLNATSEMI
;
A
#
# COMPACT_ATOMS: atom_id res chain seq x y z
N ILE A 1 22.45 -19.18 33.15
CA ILE A 1 22.03 -19.66 34.46
C ILE A 1 20.61 -20.19 34.31
N VAL A 2 20.53 -21.44 33.88
CA VAL A 2 19.22 -22.13 33.67
C VAL A 2 18.91 -22.95 34.90
N PRO A 3 17.70 -22.88 35.49
CA PRO A 3 17.31 -23.71 36.58
C PRO A 3 17.42 -25.19 36.21
N ARG A 4 17.95 -26.01 37.11
CA ARG A 4 18.20 -27.46 36.87
C ARG A 4 16.95 -28.22 36.40
N ALA A 5 15.77 -27.81 36.88
CA ALA A 5 14.49 -28.45 36.54
C ALA A 5 14.10 -28.31 35.05
N ILE A 6 14.61 -27.30 34.35
CA ILE A 6 14.34 -27.05 32.94
C ILE A 6 15.61 -27.12 32.08
N ALA A 7 16.75 -27.41 32.70
CA ALA A 7 18.04 -27.53 31.98
C ALA A 7 18.04 -28.84 31.18
N ARG A 8 18.23 -28.73 29.87
CA ARG A 8 18.37 -29.90 29.02
C ARG A 8 19.75 -30.52 29.19
N SER A 9 19.79 -31.78 29.57
CA SER A 9 21.02 -32.53 29.78
C SER A 9 21.53 -33.25 28.52
N GLN A 10 20.67 -33.43 27.51
CA GLN A 10 21.03 -34.09 26.27
C GLN A 10 21.18 -33.09 25.14
N PRO A 11 22.15 -33.26 24.21
CA PRO A 11 22.29 -32.41 23.03
C PRO A 11 21.02 -32.49 22.18
N MET A 12 20.75 -31.39 21.48
CA MET A 12 19.67 -31.34 20.48
C MET A 12 20.03 -32.24 19.29
N ARG A 13 19.04 -32.94 18.75
CA ARG A 13 19.19 -33.72 17.52
C ARG A 13 19.07 -32.77 16.32
N LEU A 14 20.11 -32.03 16.07
CA LEU A 14 20.21 -31.14 14.91
C LEU A 14 21.15 -31.77 13.87
N PRO A 15 20.94 -31.50 12.56
CA PRO A 15 21.92 -31.86 11.54
C PRO A 15 23.25 -31.16 11.83
N ALA A 16 24.30 -31.65 11.26
CA ALA A 16 25.61 -30.99 11.32
C ALA A 16 25.55 -29.62 10.64
N PRO A 17 26.37 -28.64 11.09
CA PRO A 17 26.45 -27.35 10.43
C PRO A 17 26.96 -27.51 9.00
N VAL A 18 26.46 -26.69 8.11
CA VAL A 18 26.92 -26.61 6.71
C VAL A 18 27.73 -25.32 6.51
N THR A 19 28.50 -25.27 5.47
CA THR A 19 29.22 -24.06 5.06
C THR A 19 28.23 -23.04 4.45
N GLU A 20 28.60 -21.76 4.44
CA GLU A 20 27.79 -20.69 3.81
C GLU A 20 27.48 -21.04 2.34
N ALA A 21 28.45 -21.50 1.58
CA ALA A 21 28.28 -21.91 0.17
C ALA A 21 27.22 -23.04 0.03
N GLN A 22 27.25 -24.02 0.94
CA GLN A 22 26.24 -25.10 0.97
C GLN A 22 24.86 -24.59 1.33
N ALA A 23 24.74 -23.72 2.36
CA ALA A 23 23.48 -23.11 2.75
C ALA A 23 22.85 -22.31 1.58
N LEU A 24 23.65 -21.49 0.91
CA LEU A 24 23.22 -20.73 -0.28
C LEU A 24 22.78 -21.65 -1.43
N ALA A 25 23.50 -22.74 -1.69
CA ALA A 25 23.14 -23.70 -2.73
C ALA A 25 21.80 -24.40 -2.40
N GLU A 26 21.61 -24.81 -1.15
CA GLU A 26 20.35 -25.43 -0.69
C GLU A 26 19.18 -24.47 -0.79
N MET A 27 19.34 -23.20 -0.35
CA MET A 27 18.31 -22.16 -0.47
C MET A 27 17.93 -21.90 -1.93
N LYS A 28 18.92 -21.77 -2.83
CA LYS A 28 18.67 -21.62 -4.27
C LYS A 28 17.91 -22.82 -4.85
N ALA A 29 18.29 -24.03 -4.47
CA ALA A 29 17.61 -25.25 -4.92
C ALA A 29 16.15 -25.31 -4.42
N LEU A 30 15.87 -24.83 -3.20
CA LEU A 30 14.50 -24.69 -2.69
C LEU A 30 13.72 -23.62 -3.45
N ALA A 31 14.33 -22.46 -3.68
CA ALA A 31 13.70 -21.35 -4.41
C ALA A 31 13.32 -21.76 -5.86
N GLN A 32 14.18 -22.54 -6.54
CA GLN A 32 13.93 -23.03 -7.90
C GLN A 32 12.73 -24.00 -8.00
N LYS A 33 12.23 -24.54 -6.90
CA LYS A 33 10.99 -25.34 -6.90
C LYS A 33 9.74 -24.48 -7.07
N ASN A 34 9.82 -23.17 -6.85
CA ASN A 34 8.74 -22.26 -7.07
C ASN A 34 8.53 -21.99 -8.57
N ARG A 35 7.28 -21.91 -8.97
CA ARG A 35 6.93 -21.42 -10.30
C ARG A 35 6.70 -19.91 -10.24
N VAL A 36 7.69 -19.13 -10.64
CA VAL A 36 7.61 -17.68 -10.68
C VAL A 36 6.82 -17.26 -11.91
N LEU A 37 5.66 -16.63 -11.69
CA LEU A 37 4.79 -16.11 -12.73
C LEU A 37 4.72 -14.59 -12.61
N LYS A 38 4.57 -13.88 -13.75
CA LYS A 38 4.28 -12.45 -13.72
C LYS A 38 2.86 -12.25 -13.22
N SER A 39 2.73 -11.50 -12.13
CA SER A 39 1.42 -11.29 -11.49
C SER A 39 0.69 -10.10 -12.11
N PHE A 40 -0.54 -10.35 -12.55
CA PHE A 40 -1.52 -9.33 -12.93
C PHE A 40 -2.75 -9.40 -12.01
N ILE A 41 -2.58 -9.89 -10.78
CA ILE A 41 -3.65 -10.06 -9.80
C ILE A 41 -4.06 -8.73 -9.17
N GLY A 42 -3.10 -7.85 -8.91
CA GLY A 42 -3.34 -6.59 -8.20
C GLY A 42 -3.70 -6.78 -6.73
N GLN A 43 -4.84 -6.26 -6.30
CA GLN A 43 -5.31 -6.34 -4.90
C GLN A 43 -4.34 -5.70 -3.89
N GLY A 44 -3.72 -4.57 -4.25
CA GLY A 44 -2.75 -3.88 -3.41
C GLY A 44 -1.31 -4.40 -3.54
N TYR A 45 -1.05 -5.39 -4.42
CA TYR A 45 0.28 -5.94 -4.70
C TYR A 45 0.66 -5.67 -6.16
N HIS A 46 1.75 -4.95 -6.36
CA HIS A 46 2.19 -4.47 -7.68
C HIS A 46 3.68 -4.69 -7.88
N GLY A 47 4.06 -5.03 -9.11
CA GLY A 47 5.46 -4.95 -9.53
C GLY A 47 5.91 -3.48 -9.54
N THR A 48 7.12 -3.25 -9.08
CA THR A 48 7.72 -1.91 -9.04
C THR A 48 9.22 -1.99 -9.31
N HIS A 49 9.80 -0.92 -9.83
CA HIS A 49 11.23 -0.82 -10.00
C HIS A 49 11.85 -0.07 -8.83
N THR A 50 12.48 -0.83 -7.92
CA THR A 50 13.27 -0.20 -6.85
C THR A 50 14.50 0.45 -7.48
N PRO A 51 14.69 1.79 -7.38
CA PRO A 51 15.90 2.41 -7.89
C PRO A 51 17.15 1.79 -7.27
N GLY A 52 18.18 1.49 -8.10
CA GLY A 52 19.40 0.82 -7.63
C GLY A 52 20.10 1.53 -6.47
N VAL A 53 20.03 2.86 -6.45
CA VAL A 53 20.59 3.68 -5.36
C VAL A 53 19.82 3.46 -4.04
N ILE A 54 18.52 3.23 -4.08
CA ILE A 54 17.70 2.94 -2.90
C ILE A 54 17.91 1.49 -2.46
N LEU A 55 17.89 0.54 -3.40
CA LEU A 55 18.12 -0.87 -3.11
C LEU A 55 19.45 -1.05 -2.36
N ARG A 56 20.55 -0.57 -2.94
CA ARG A 56 21.90 -0.75 -2.40
C ARG A 56 22.14 0.03 -1.10
N ASN A 57 21.62 1.26 -1.00
CA ASN A 57 21.99 2.15 0.10
C ASN A 57 20.98 2.21 1.23
N ILE A 58 19.84 1.52 1.11
CA ILE A 58 18.84 1.38 2.17
C ILE A 58 18.54 -0.09 2.43
N LEU A 59 18.00 -0.83 1.46
CA LEU A 59 17.54 -2.21 1.68
C LEU A 59 18.71 -3.15 1.99
N GLU A 60 19.86 -2.99 1.30
CA GLU A 60 21.06 -3.79 1.47
C GLU A 60 22.09 -3.16 2.44
N ASN A 61 21.80 -1.98 3.00
CA ASN A 61 22.72 -1.25 3.86
C ASN A 61 22.45 -1.51 5.34
N PRO A 62 23.39 -2.10 6.10
CA PRO A 62 23.19 -2.40 7.52
C PRO A 62 22.94 -1.17 8.39
N ALA A 63 23.39 0.01 8.00
CA ALA A 63 23.04 1.25 8.70
C ALA A 63 21.53 1.52 8.74
N TRP A 64 20.77 1.00 7.77
CA TRP A 64 19.32 1.16 7.67
C TRP A 64 18.55 -0.10 8.09
N TYR A 65 18.89 -1.28 7.56
CA TYR A 65 18.09 -2.48 7.81
C TYR A 65 18.26 -3.05 9.23
N THR A 66 19.37 -2.78 9.91
CA THR A 66 19.57 -3.19 11.31
C THR A 66 18.84 -2.27 12.30
N ALA A 67 18.39 -1.11 11.84
CA ALA A 67 17.81 -0.09 12.71
C ALA A 67 16.40 -0.46 13.14
N TYR A 68 16.12 -0.22 14.43
CA TYR A 68 14.78 -0.40 15.01
C TYR A 68 13.91 0.85 14.81
N THR A 69 12.63 0.75 15.16
CA THR A 69 11.72 1.90 15.19
C THR A 69 12.37 3.06 16.00
N PRO A 70 12.44 4.27 15.45
CA PRO A 70 13.17 5.38 16.06
C PRO A 70 12.41 5.98 17.23
N TYR A 71 12.50 5.35 18.39
CA TYR A 71 11.91 5.87 19.64
C TYR A 71 12.72 6.97 20.29
N GLN A 72 14.05 6.90 20.18
CA GLN A 72 14.99 7.83 20.77
C GLN A 72 15.43 8.85 19.73
N ALA A 73 14.95 10.08 19.89
CA ALA A 73 15.26 11.18 18.98
C ALA A 73 16.77 11.47 18.89
N GLU A 74 17.48 11.27 19.98
CA GLU A 74 18.90 11.56 20.13
C GLU A 74 19.80 10.76 19.20
N ILE A 75 19.36 9.58 18.78
CA ILE A 75 20.15 8.67 17.95
C ILE A 75 19.48 8.33 16.61
N SER A 76 18.42 9.01 16.23
CA SER A 76 17.56 8.64 15.11
C SER A 76 17.07 9.82 14.29
N GLN A 77 17.80 10.93 14.27
CA GLN A 77 17.37 12.16 13.60
C GLN A 77 17.18 11.96 12.09
N GLY A 78 18.06 11.19 11.45
CA GLY A 78 17.97 10.91 10.00
C GLY A 78 16.78 10.03 9.66
N ARG A 79 16.52 8.95 10.43
CA ARG A 79 15.34 8.10 10.21
C ARG A 79 14.05 8.85 10.52
N MET A 80 14.03 9.71 11.52
CA MET A 80 12.88 10.55 11.82
C MET A 80 12.61 11.55 10.69
N GLU A 81 13.64 12.15 10.10
CA GLU A 81 13.49 13.00 8.91
C GLU A 81 12.88 12.23 7.74
N ALA A 82 13.38 11.01 7.46
CA ALA A 82 12.81 10.14 6.43
C ALA A 82 11.33 9.81 6.70
N LEU A 83 10.94 9.61 7.96
CA LEU A 83 9.53 9.38 8.34
C LEU A 83 8.68 10.65 8.23
N VAL A 84 9.22 11.84 8.48
CA VAL A 84 8.53 13.11 8.19
C VAL A 84 8.30 13.25 6.69
N ASN A 85 9.27 12.89 5.85
CA ASN A 85 9.08 12.85 4.40
C ASN A 85 7.95 11.88 4.01
N PHE A 86 7.89 10.69 4.63
CA PHE A 86 6.80 9.74 4.42
C PHE A 86 5.43 10.36 4.79
N GLN A 87 5.31 10.97 5.96
CA GLN A 87 4.07 11.62 6.41
C GLN A 87 3.65 12.75 5.47
N THR A 88 4.61 13.57 5.04
CA THR A 88 4.37 14.67 4.09
C THR A 88 3.89 14.15 2.74
N MET A 89 4.55 13.11 2.22
CA MET A 89 4.15 12.44 0.99
C MET A 89 2.71 11.95 1.05
N VAL A 90 2.34 11.28 2.13
CA VAL A 90 0.98 10.76 2.29
C VAL A 90 -0.04 11.90 2.40
N CYS A 91 0.24 12.94 3.21
CA CYS A 91 -0.64 14.11 3.33
C CYS A 91 -0.86 14.79 1.96
N ASP A 92 0.21 15.04 1.23
CA ASP A 92 0.15 15.72 -0.08
C ASP A 92 -0.64 14.90 -1.11
N LEU A 93 -0.41 13.59 -1.16
CA LEU A 93 -1.10 12.72 -2.12
C LEU A 93 -2.57 12.53 -1.78
N THR A 94 -2.91 12.38 -0.51
CA THR A 94 -4.28 12.14 -0.05
C THR A 94 -5.10 13.42 0.15
N GLY A 95 -4.47 14.59 0.20
CA GLY A 95 -5.13 15.86 0.54
C GLY A 95 -5.52 15.96 2.02
N MET A 96 -4.98 15.09 2.88
CA MET A 96 -5.32 15.05 4.30
C MET A 96 -4.38 15.92 5.14
N ALA A 97 -4.89 16.39 6.29
CA ALA A 97 -4.16 17.31 7.15
C ALA A 97 -2.99 16.66 7.90
N ILE A 98 -3.10 15.38 8.25
CA ILE A 98 -2.08 14.68 9.04
C ILE A 98 -2.05 13.19 8.70
N SER A 99 -0.85 12.60 8.69
CA SER A 99 -0.61 11.18 8.49
C SER A 99 0.29 10.61 9.57
N ASN A 100 0.10 9.34 9.93
CA ASN A 100 1.04 8.62 10.79
C ASN A 100 2.32 8.20 10.04
N ALA A 101 3.28 7.70 10.81
CA ALA A 101 4.60 7.31 10.30
C ALA A 101 4.69 5.83 9.88
N SER A 102 3.62 5.19 9.60
CA SER A 102 3.30 3.92 8.95
C SER A 102 2.42 2.98 9.78
N MET A 103 1.79 2.06 9.07
CA MET A 103 0.97 0.95 9.59
C MET A 103 1.49 -0.38 9.01
N LEU A 104 0.95 -1.50 9.45
CA LEU A 104 1.36 -2.83 9.01
C LEU A 104 1.00 -3.05 7.52
N ASP A 105 -0.28 -3.00 7.20
CA ASP A 105 -0.85 -3.16 5.87
C ASP A 105 -2.16 -2.38 5.73
N GLU A 106 -2.71 -2.28 4.52
CA GLU A 106 -3.93 -1.54 4.24
C GLU A 106 -5.13 -2.09 5.00
N ALA A 107 -5.28 -3.40 5.05
CA ALA A 107 -6.41 -4.04 5.73
C ALA A 107 -6.42 -3.74 7.24
N THR A 108 -5.25 -3.80 7.88
CA THR A 108 -5.09 -3.38 9.27
C THR A 108 -5.35 -1.89 9.43
N ALA A 109 -4.88 -1.05 8.51
CA ALA A 109 -5.14 0.39 8.55
C ALA A 109 -6.64 0.69 8.43
N ALA A 110 -7.38 0.00 7.56
CA ALA A 110 -8.84 0.13 7.43
C ALA A 110 -9.57 -0.28 8.72
N ALA A 111 -9.15 -1.38 9.36
CA ALA A 111 -9.73 -1.83 10.62
C ALA A 111 -9.42 -0.85 11.78
N GLU A 112 -8.24 -0.26 11.82
CA GLU A 112 -7.92 0.81 12.78
C GLU A 112 -8.69 2.10 12.48
N ALA A 113 -8.93 2.41 11.18
CA ALA A 113 -9.77 3.55 10.77
C ALA A 113 -11.22 3.38 11.25
N MET A 114 -11.77 2.17 11.18
CA MET A 114 -13.07 1.83 11.76
C MET A 114 -13.14 2.20 13.25
N THR A 115 -12.14 1.78 14.03
CA THR A 115 -12.11 2.05 15.47
C THR A 115 -11.85 3.53 15.79
N LEU A 116 -11.06 4.22 14.95
CA LEU A 116 -10.84 5.67 15.07
C LEU A 116 -12.14 6.42 14.79
N ALA A 117 -12.87 6.06 13.73
CA ALA A 117 -14.16 6.64 13.38
C ALA A 117 -15.17 6.46 14.52
N LYS A 118 -15.33 5.22 15.04
CA LYS A 118 -16.26 4.92 16.14
C LYS A 118 -16.03 5.78 17.38
N ARG A 119 -14.77 6.12 17.68
CA ARG A 119 -14.44 7.01 18.81
C ARG A 119 -14.62 8.50 18.53
N SER A 120 -14.68 8.89 17.27
CA SER A 120 -14.57 10.30 16.86
C SER A 120 -15.88 10.91 16.38
N VAL A 121 -16.80 10.08 15.89
CA VAL A 121 -18.12 10.54 15.39
C VAL A 121 -19.15 10.65 16.50
N LYS A 122 -20.24 11.34 16.21
CA LYS A 122 -21.37 11.48 17.13
C LYS A 122 -22.43 10.38 16.99
N SER A 123 -22.47 9.72 15.83
CA SER A 123 -23.38 8.58 15.59
C SER A 123 -23.26 7.52 16.68
N LYS A 124 -24.39 7.02 17.16
CA LYS A 124 -24.48 5.99 18.19
C LYS A 124 -24.63 4.58 17.62
N SER A 125 -24.79 4.45 16.32
CA SER A 125 -24.89 3.15 15.65
C SER A 125 -23.60 2.32 15.89
N ASP A 126 -23.75 1.01 15.99
CA ASP A 126 -22.66 0.04 16.03
C ASP A 126 -22.41 -0.60 14.65
N THR A 127 -23.04 -0.05 13.60
CA THR A 127 -22.91 -0.53 12.23
C THR A 127 -21.88 0.26 11.45
N ILE A 128 -21.02 -0.43 10.69
CA ILE A 128 -20.20 0.15 9.63
C ILE A 128 -20.63 -0.45 8.28
N VAL A 129 -20.77 0.42 7.27
CA VAL A 129 -21.05 -0.01 5.89
C VAL A 129 -19.74 -0.09 5.12
N VAL A 130 -19.50 -1.20 4.45
CA VAL A 130 -18.31 -1.40 3.61
C VAL A 130 -18.77 -1.67 2.18
N ALA A 131 -18.24 -0.92 1.22
CA ALA A 131 -18.47 -1.21 -0.18
C ALA A 131 -17.88 -2.58 -0.53
N GLY A 132 -18.69 -3.46 -1.15
CA GLY A 132 -18.30 -4.83 -1.48
C GLY A 132 -17.18 -4.91 -2.53
N ASP A 133 -16.84 -3.78 -3.13
CA ASP A 133 -15.75 -3.59 -4.08
C ASP A 133 -14.44 -3.07 -3.44
N CYS A 134 -14.32 -3.04 -2.11
CA CYS A 134 -13.03 -2.99 -1.44
C CYS A 134 -12.24 -4.28 -1.66
N HIS A 135 -10.93 -4.28 -1.40
CA HIS A 135 -10.15 -5.50 -1.49
C HIS A 135 -10.68 -6.57 -0.51
N PRO A 136 -10.82 -7.85 -0.93
CA PRO A 136 -11.36 -8.89 -0.08
C PRO A 136 -10.65 -9.05 1.26
N GLN A 137 -9.31 -8.97 1.28
CA GLN A 137 -8.54 -9.03 2.51
C GLN A 137 -8.85 -7.85 3.44
N THR A 138 -9.12 -6.67 2.91
CA THR A 138 -9.51 -5.49 3.71
C THR A 138 -10.87 -5.73 4.37
N ILE A 139 -11.85 -6.25 3.64
CA ILE A 139 -13.17 -6.60 4.17
C ILE A 139 -13.04 -7.62 5.31
N GLU A 140 -12.26 -8.69 5.11
CA GLU A 140 -12.13 -9.77 6.09
C GLU A 140 -11.39 -9.32 7.37
N VAL A 141 -10.37 -8.48 7.27
CA VAL A 141 -9.69 -7.93 8.45
C VAL A 141 -10.60 -6.94 9.20
N VAL A 142 -11.38 -6.11 8.50
CA VAL A 142 -12.37 -5.24 9.13
C VAL A 142 -13.41 -6.06 9.90
N ARG A 143 -13.94 -7.14 9.30
CA ARG A 143 -14.87 -8.07 9.99
C ARG A 143 -14.25 -8.70 11.23
N THR A 144 -13.05 -9.26 11.09
CA THR A 144 -12.32 -9.92 12.17
C THR A 144 -12.08 -8.98 13.35
N ARG A 145 -11.82 -7.71 13.08
CA ARG A 145 -11.57 -6.70 14.12
C ARG A 145 -12.85 -6.08 14.67
N ALA A 146 -13.95 -6.10 13.92
CA ALA A 146 -15.27 -5.62 14.35
C ALA A 146 -15.93 -6.57 15.37
N GLU A 147 -15.85 -7.88 15.12
CA GLU A 147 -16.53 -8.90 15.90
C GLU A 147 -16.27 -8.80 17.42
N PRO A 148 -15.01 -8.80 17.92
CA PRO A 148 -14.75 -8.73 19.37
C PRO A 148 -15.13 -7.39 19.99
N LEU A 149 -15.39 -6.36 19.17
CA LEU A 149 -15.85 -5.05 19.62
C LEU A 149 -17.39 -4.92 19.62
N GLY A 150 -18.10 -5.98 19.21
CA GLY A 150 -19.56 -5.96 19.08
C GLY A 150 -20.07 -5.07 17.95
N LEU A 151 -19.20 -4.74 16.96
CA LEU A 151 -19.57 -3.93 15.82
C LEU A 151 -20.11 -4.78 14.67
N THR A 152 -21.11 -4.28 13.97
CA THR A 152 -21.75 -4.94 12.82
C THR A 152 -21.16 -4.41 11.51
N VAL A 153 -20.66 -5.29 10.65
CA VAL A 153 -20.20 -4.94 9.31
C VAL A 153 -21.28 -5.30 8.29
N LYS A 154 -21.85 -4.32 7.61
CA LYS A 154 -22.78 -4.51 6.50
C LYS A 154 -22.07 -4.28 5.18
N LEU A 155 -22.12 -5.25 4.26
CA LEU A 155 -21.57 -5.11 2.91
C LEU A 155 -22.64 -4.58 1.96
N ALA A 156 -22.23 -3.66 1.07
CA ALA A 156 -22.99 -3.21 -0.06
C ALA A 156 -22.38 -3.81 -1.34
N ASN A 157 -22.94 -4.89 -1.85
CA ASN A 157 -22.43 -5.59 -3.03
C ASN A 157 -22.97 -5.07 -4.36
N SER A 158 -23.87 -4.08 -4.30
CA SER A 158 -24.45 -3.42 -5.47
C SER A 158 -24.75 -1.95 -5.16
N ALA A 159 -24.90 -1.14 -6.22
CA ALA A 159 -25.30 0.26 -6.07
C ALA A 159 -26.65 0.40 -5.35
N ALA A 160 -27.60 -0.51 -5.59
CA ALA A 160 -28.89 -0.49 -4.91
C ALA A 160 -28.78 -0.78 -3.42
N GLU A 161 -27.92 -1.74 -3.02
CA GLU A 161 -27.64 -2.02 -1.61
C GLU A 161 -26.92 -0.85 -0.93
N TRP A 162 -25.95 -0.24 -1.63
CA TRP A 162 -25.27 0.97 -1.16
C TRP A 162 -26.26 2.09 -0.87
N GLU A 163 -27.11 2.42 -1.85
CA GLU A 163 -28.15 3.44 -1.71
C GLU A 163 -29.09 3.18 -0.52
N ALA A 164 -29.55 1.93 -0.38
CA ALA A 164 -30.44 1.55 0.73
C ALA A 164 -29.76 1.68 2.09
N LEU A 165 -28.49 1.24 2.21
CA LEU A 165 -27.72 1.31 3.46
C LEU A 165 -27.38 2.76 3.82
N VAL A 166 -26.91 3.56 2.86
CA VAL A 166 -26.57 4.98 3.11
C VAL A 166 -27.83 5.79 3.44
N ALA A 167 -28.96 5.53 2.75
CA ALA A 167 -30.21 6.20 3.03
C ALA A 167 -30.80 5.87 4.43
N SER A 168 -30.45 4.71 5.00
CA SER A 168 -30.91 4.32 6.34
C SER A 168 -30.40 5.25 7.45
N GLY A 169 -29.22 5.86 7.28
CA GLY A 169 -28.56 6.67 8.30
C GLY A 169 -28.11 5.89 9.55
N ASP A 170 -28.34 4.57 9.60
CA ASP A 170 -28.00 3.71 10.75
C ASP A 170 -26.60 3.09 10.61
N TYR A 171 -25.60 3.94 10.68
CA TYR A 171 -24.18 3.57 10.68
C TYR A 171 -23.33 4.67 11.34
N PHE A 172 -22.13 4.32 11.80
CA PHE A 172 -21.18 5.29 12.34
C PHE A 172 -20.08 5.64 11.33
N ALA A 173 -19.85 4.79 10.32
CA ALA A 173 -18.87 5.03 9.27
C ALA A 173 -19.20 4.23 8.00
N VAL A 174 -18.63 4.67 6.89
CA VAL A 174 -18.58 3.92 5.65
C VAL A 174 -17.11 3.72 5.21
N ILE A 175 -16.81 2.62 4.49
CA ILE A 175 -15.49 2.36 3.86
C ILE A 175 -15.71 2.10 2.37
N VAL A 176 -14.92 2.77 1.52
CA VAL A 176 -14.96 2.62 0.06
C VAL A 176 -13.55 2.46 -0.51
N GLY A 177 -13.43 1.83 -1.69
CA GLY A 177 -12.20 1.76 -2.48
C GLY A 177 -12.08 2.93 -3.46
N TYR A 178 -10.85 3.44 -3.68
CA TYR A 178 -10.59 4.51 -4.66
C TYR A 178 -9.16 4.39 -5.24
N PRO A 179 -8.99 3.72 -6.40
CA PRO A 179 -9.98 2.92 -7.14
C PRO A 179 -10.51 1.69 -6.37
N ALA A 180 -11.65 1.17 -6.81
CA ALA A 180 -12.21 -0.08 -6.31
C ALA A 180 -11.38 -1.31 -6.74
N THR A 181 -11.58 -2.45 -6.08
CA THR A 181 -10.80 -3.68 -6.31
C THR A 181 -10.88 -4.24 -7.73
N HIS A 182 -11.93 -3.89 -8.46
CA HIS A 182 -12.13 -4.30 -9.86
C HIS A 182 -11.82 -3.18 -10.87
N GLY A 183 -11.24 -2.07 -10.40
CA GLY A 183 -10.75 -0.97 -11.24
C GLY A 183 -11.67 0.23 -11.35
N THR A 184 -12.95 0.14 -10.94
CA THR A 184 -13.89 1.25 -11.04
C THR A 184 -13.45 2.46 -10.21
N ILE A 185 -13.57 3.65 -10.77
CA ILE A 185 -13.34 4.93 -10.10
C ILE A 185 -14.69 5.61 -9.92
N THR A 186 -15.18 5.62 -8.69
CA THR A 186 -16.49 6.19 -8.34
C THR A 186 -16.34 7.62 -7.80
N ASP A 187 -17.27 8.49 -8.19
CA ASP A 187 -17.38 9.84 -7.63
C ASP A 187 -18.19 9.80 -6.33
N TRP A 188 -17.49 9.89 -5.21
CA TRP A 188 -18.09 9.78 -3.88
C TRP A 188 -18.51 11.11 -3.26
N ARG A 189 -18.39 12.24 -3.96
CA ARG A 189 -18.66 13.58 -3.39
C ARG A 189 -20.05 13.73 -2.80
N ALA A 190 -21.06 13.26 -3.49
CA ALA A 190 -22.45 13.32 -3.00
C ALA A 190 -22.67 12.39 -1.78
N ASP A 191 -22.00 11.24 -1.75
CA ASP A 191 -22.11 10.30 -0.64
C ASP A 191 -21.45 10.82 0.63
N VAL A 192 -20.33 11.54 0.52
CA VAL A 192 -19.69 12.19 1.67
C VAL A 192 -20.66 13.15 2.37
N GLU A 193 -21.38 14.00 1.62
CA GLU A 193 -22.35 14.91 2.18
C GLU A 193 -23.48 14.17 2.93
N ARG A 194 -23.98 13.08 2.36
CA ARG A 194 -25.02 12.23 2.97
C ARG A 194 -24.55 11.56 4.25
N VAL A 195 -23.32 11.03 4.23
CA VAL A 195 -22.70 10.35 5.39
C VAL A 195 -22.46 11.35 6.51
N HIS A 196 -21.99 12.55 6.20
CA HIS A 196 -21.82 13.61 7.19
C HIS A 196 -23.16 14.10 7.77
N ALA A 197 -24.22 14.14 6.97
CA ALA A 197 -25.56 14.45 7.45
C ALA A 197 -26.07 13.42 8.47
N ALA A 198 -25.61 12.17 8.38
CA ALA A 198 -25.85 11.10 9.36
C ALA A 198 -24.90 11.13 10.58
N GLU A 199 -24.09 12.20 10.73
CA GLU A 199 -23.07 12.35 11.78
C GLU A 199 -22.02 11.19 11.82
N ALA A 200 -21.80 10.55 10.67
CA ALA A 200 -20.92 9.41 10.47
C ALA A 200 -19.63 9.80 9.71
N ALA A 201 -18.67 8.90 9.67
CA ALA A 201 -17.38 9.09 9.02
C ALA A 201 -17.31 8.48 7.62
N PHE A 202 -16.60 9.16 6.70
CA PHE A 202 -16.27 8.63 5.38
C PHE A 202 -14.80 8.22 5.31
N ILE A 203 -14.56 6.91 5.13
CA ILE A 203 -13.21 6.29 5.09
C ILE A 203 -12.93 5.81 3.68
N VAL A 204 -11.74 6.10 3.16
CA VAL A 204 -11.31 5.74 1.80
C VAL A 204 -10.07 4.88 1.84
N CYS A 205 -10.13 3.70 1.23
CA CYS A 205 -8.97 2.90 0.89
C CYS A 205 -8.44 3.37 -0.47
N ALA A 206 -7.27 4.01 -0.50
CA ALA A 206 -6.77 4.71 -1.67
C ALA A 206 -5.40 4.22 -2.14
N ASP A 207 -5.21 4.19 -3.47
CA ASP A 207 -3.94 3.93 -4.11
C ASP A 207 -3.17 5.24 -4.35
N LEU A 208 -2.03 5.41 -3.69
CA LEU A 208 -1.23 6.65 -3.76
C LEU A 208 -0.71 6.97 -5.18
N LEU A 209 -0.43 5.97 -6.01
CA LEU A 209 0.01 6.24 -7.38
C LEU A 209 -1.16 6.74 -8.23
N ALA A 210 -2.35 6.15 -8.07
CA ALA A 210 -3.57 6.65 -8.71
C ALA A 210 -3.87 8.10 -8.29
N LEU A 211 -3.64 8.45 -7.01
CA LEU A 211 -3.85 9.81 -6.51
C LEU A 211 -2.90 10.87 -7.10
N THR A 212 -1.88 10.48 -7.84
CA THR A 212 -1.11 11.44 -8.63
C THR A 212 -1.89 11.97 -9.84
N LEU A 213 -2.94 11.24 -10.26
CA LEU A 213 -3.81 11.57 -11.40
C LEU A 213 -5.26 11.82 -10.99
N LEU A 214 -5.69 11.31 -9.83
CA LEU A 214 -7.06 11.43 -9.32
C LEU A 214 -7.16 12.51 -8.25
N THR A 215 -8.29 13.21 -8.20
CA THR A 215 -8.61 14.18 -7.15
C THR A 215 -8.50 13.50 -5.77
N PRO A 216 -7.69 14.04 -4.86
CA PRO A 216 -7.45 13.41 -3.56
C PRO A 216 -8.71 13.35 -2.69
N PRO A 217 -8.90 12.28 -1.92
CA PRO A 217 -10.07 12.15 -1.04
C PRO A 217 -10.23 13.28 -0.02
N GLY A 218 -9.15 13.86 0.47
CA GLY A 218 -9.20 15.00 1.39
C GLY A 218 -9.84 16.25 0.79
N GLU A 219 -9.70 16.46 -0.54
CA GLU A 219 -10.25 17.61 -1.22
C GLU A 219 -11.77 17.53 -1.41
N TRP A 220 -12.36 16.34 -1.41
CA TRP A 220 -13.79 16.14 -1.49
C TRP A 220 -14.43 15.70 -0.15
N GLY A 221 -13.69 15.83 0.95
CA GLY A 221 -14.25 15.78 2.29
C GLY A 221 -14.16 14.45 3.02
N ALA A 222 -13.37 13.48 2.54
CA ALA A 222 -13.08 12.26 3.31
C ALA A 222 -12.54 12.58 4.70
N ASP A 223 -12.92 11.80 5.70
CA ASP A 223 -12.48 11.97 7.08
C ASP A 223 -11.19 11.24 7.39
N ILE A 224 -11.03 10.03 6.79
CA ILE A 224 -9.85 9.18 6.93
C ILE A 224 -9.52 8.59 5.56
N VAL A 225 -8.22 8.56 5.24
CA VAL A 225 -7.70 7.88 4.06
C VAL A 225 -6.66 6.88 4.52
N VAL A 226 -6.80 5.63 4.09
CA VAL A 226 -5.87 4.54 4.34
C VAL A 226 -5.41 3.93 3.02
N GLY A 227 -4.33 3.19 3.05
CA GLY A 227 -3.80 2.49 1.90
C GLY A 227 -2.42 1.91 2.21
N ASN A 228 -1.71 1.46 1.18
CA ASN A 228 -0.33 1.04 1.33
C ASN A 228 0.61 1.76 0.36
N THR A 229 1.90 1.69 0.62
CA THR A 229 2.94 2.34 -0.18
C THR A 229 3.81 1.34 -0.95
N GLN A 230 3.39 0.08 -1.06
CA GLN A 230 4.20 -0.99 -1.64
C GLN A 230 4.66 -0.66 -3.07
N ARG A 231 3.78 -0.09 -3.89
CA ARG A 231 4.12 0.26 -5.27
C ARG A 231 5.07 1.46 -5.42
N PHE A 232 5.51 2.05 -4.30
CA PHE A 232 6.56 3.07 -4.25
C PHE A 232 7.92 2.43 -3.97
N GLY A 233 8.35 1.56 -4.89
CA GLY A 233 9.67 0.96 -4.89
C GLY A 233 9.90 -0.19 -3.90
N VAL A 234 8.87 -0.68 -3.22
CA VAL A 234 9.01 -1.83 -2.30
C VAL A 234 8.78 -3.13 -3.06
N PRO A 235 9.79 -4.02 -3.18
CA PRO A 235 9.62 -5.30 -3.86
C PRO A 235 8.53 -6.15 -3.20
N MET A 236 7.72 -6.86 -4.00
CA MET A 236 6.74 -7.81 -3.45
C MET A 236 7.39 -8.92 -2.63
N GLY A 237 8.61 -9.34 -2.99
CA GLY A 237 9.27 -10.48 -2.39
C GLY A 237 8.41 -11.74 -2.48
N ALA A 238 8.45 -12.59 -1.48
CA ALA A 238 7.61 -13.78 -1.38
C ALA A 238 6.32 -13.51 -0.56
N GLY A 239 5.64 -12.40 -0.81
CA GLY A 239 4.51 -11.93 -0.03
C GLY A 239 4.92 -11.07 1.17
N GLY A 240 5.95 -10.26 0.98
CA GLY A 240 6.53 -9.40 2.00
C GLY A 240 5.58 -8.32 2.55
N PRO A 241 5.96 -7.71 3.66
CA PRO A 241 5.12 -6.72 4.33
C PRO A 241 5.06 -5.41 3.54
N HIS A 242 3.98 -4.67 3.75
CA HIS A 242 3.81 -3.31 3.25
C HIS A 242 4.10 -2.28 4.33
N ALA A 243 4.47 -1.06 3.95
CA ALA A 243 4.23 0.11 4.78
C ALA A 243 2.87 0.70 4.38
N ALA A 244 1.86 0.45 5.18
CA ALA A 244 0.59 1.12 5.03
C ALA A 244 0.60 2.49 5.71
N PHE A 245 -0.41 3.27 5.47
CA PHE A 245 -0.62 4.58 6.07
C PHE A 245 -2.04 4.77 6.55
N MET A 246 -2.19 5.71 7.48
CA MET A 246 -3.46 6.30 7.83
C MET A 246 -3.29 7.81 7.92
N ALA A 247 -4.11 8.53 7.15
CA ALA A 247 -4.20 9.97 7.19
C ALA A 247 -5.61 10.39 7.57
N CYS A 248 -5.75 11.49 8.31
CA CYS A 248 -7.05 11.96 8.77
C CYS A 248 -7.13 13.49 8.83
N ARG A 249 -8.34 14.00 9.06
CA ARG A 249 -8.56 15.41 9.36
C ARG A 249 -7.88 15.83 10.67
N ASP A 250 -7.46 17.07 10.77
CA ASP A 250 -6.71 17.57 11.93
C ASP A 250 -7.43 17.37 13.26
N ALA A 251 -8.75 17.50 13.26
CA ALA A 251 -9.57 17.34 14.48
C ALA A 251 -9.40 15.94 15.13
N TRP A 252 -9.03 14.92 14.36
CA TRP A 252 -8.94 13.53 14.84
C TRP A 252 -7.51 13.06 15.15
N LYS A 253 -6.50 13.92 14.99
CA LYS A 253 -5.08 13.60 15.24
C LYS A 253 -4.77 12.96 16.60
N ARG A 254 -5.56 13.30 17.63
CA ARG A 254 -5.39 12.73 18.98
C ARG A 254 -5.89 11.29 19.12
N SER A 255 -6.68 10.82 18.15
CA SER A 255 -7.19 9.43 18.06
C SER A 255 -6.46 8.60 17.00
N LEU A 256 -5.56 9.22 16.23
CA LEU A 256 -4.79 8.56 15.16
C LEU A 256 -3.90 7.46 15.75
N PRO A 257 -3.99 6.20 15.30
CA PRO A 257 -3.09 5.13 15.72
C PRO A 257 -1.70 5.25 15.07
N GLY A 258 -0.75 4.48 15.58
CA GLY A 258 0.61 4.46 15.07
C GLY A 258 1.46 5.65 15.54
N ARG A 259 2.69 5.69 15.10
CA ARG A 259 3.66 6.74 15.47
C ARG A 259 3.41 8.01 14.67
N LEU A 260 3.71 9.13 15.28
CA LEU A 260 3.68 10.43 14.63
C LEU A 260 5.00 11.15 14.95
N VAL A 261 5.73 11.50 13.90
CA VAL A 261 6.94 12.31 14.01
C VAL A 261 6.59 13.78 13.83
N GLY A 262 7.08 14.61 14.72
CA GLY A 262 6.88 16.06 14.67
C GLY A 262 8.21 16.80 14.53
N VAL A 263 8.15 17.98 13.93
CA VAL A 263 9.27 18.91 13.83
C VAL A 263 9.34 19.77 15.09
N SER A 264 10.53 19.92 15.63
CA SER A 264 10.85 20.71 16.82
C SER A 264 12.16 21.47 16.57
N VAL A 265 12.74 22.01 17.61
CA VAL A 265 14.07 22.63 17.59
C VAL A 265 14.92 22.04 18.70
N ASP A 266 16.25 21.97 18.48
CA ASP A 266 17.21 21.58 19.49
C ASP A 266 17.53 22.73 20.43
N SER A 267 18.45 22.52 21.39
CA SER A 267 18.89 23.56 22.36
C SER A 267 19.62 24.72 21.70
N HIS A 268 20.05 24.61 20.47
CA HIS A 268 20.74 25.63 19.68
C HIS A 268 19.85 26.35 18.70
N GLY A 269 18.55 25.93 18.61
CA GLY A 269 17.57 26.48 17.67
C GLY A 269 17.57 25.83 16.25
N ASN A 270 18.33 24.74 16.05
CA ASN A 270 18.32 24.02 14.80
C ASN A 270 17.08 23.10 14.67
N PRO A 271 16.59 22.82 13.46
CA PRO A 271 15.53 21.84 13.26
C PRO A 271 15.88 20.47 13.86
N ALA A 272 14.96 19.91 14.61
CA ALA A 272 15.09 18.59 15.22
C ALA A 272 13.75 17.83 15.14
N TYR A 273 13.82 16.52 15.13
CA TYR A 273 12.64 15.66 15.01
C TYR A 273 12.42 14.88 16.30
N ARG A 274 11.16 14.63 16.64
CA ARG A 274 10.78 13.86 17.82
C ARG A 274 9.44 13.18 17.62
N LEU A 275 9.14 12.16 18.42
CA LEU A 275 7.79 11.61 18.47
C LEU A 275 6.81 12.63 19.06
N ALA A 276 5.70 12.82 18.39
CA ALA A 276 4.64 13.75 18.78
C ALA A 276 3.42 13.02 19.35
N LEU A 277 2.64 13.71 20.20
CA LEU A 277 1.40 13.19 20.78
C LEU A 277 1.53 11.82 21.47
N GLN A 278 2.66 11.55 22.12
CA GLN A 278 2.98 10.25 22.76
C GLN A 278 1.97 9.83 23.85
N THR A 279 1.21 10.75 24.41
CA THR A 279 0.15 10.44 25.41
C THR A 279 -0.93 9.49 24.91
N ARG A 280 -1.01 9.25 23.58
CA ARG A 280 -1.93 8.27 22.97
C ARG A 280 -1.43 6.83 23.11
N GLU A 281 -0.16 6.64 23.42
CA GLU A 281 0.56 5.39 23.23
C GLU A 281 0.37 4.42 24.38
N GLN A 282 0.45 3.12 24.10
CA GLN A 282 0.21 2.04 25.06
C GLN A 282 1.15 2.12 26.28
N HIS A 283 2.42 2.44 26.09
CA HIS A 283 3.39 2.53 27.19
C HIS A 283 3.08 3.65 28.18
N ILE A 284 2.23 4.63 27.80
CA ILE A 284 1.78 5.72 28.67
C ILE A 284 0.37 5.44 29.19
N ARG A 285 -0.58 5.14 28.30
CA ARG A 285 -2.00 4.99 28.66
C ARG A 285 -2.43 3.57 29.03
N ARG A 286 -1.57 2.57 28.81
CA ARG A 286 -1.86 1.16 29.08
C ARG A 286 -3.17 0.73 28.40
N GLU A 287 -4.13 0.18 29.14
CA GLU A 287 -5.45 -0.27 28.68
C GLU A 287 -6.33 0.86 28.08
N LYS A 288 -6.01 2.12 28.35
CA LYS A 288 -6.70 3.29 27.79
C LYS A 288 -6.07 3.82 26.51
N ALA A 289 -5.08 3.12 25.96
CA ALA A 289 -4.46 3.51 24.70
C ALA A 289 -5.45 3.46 23.55
N THR A 290 -5.30 4.34 22.59
CA THR A 290 -6.16 4.36 21.38
C THR A 290 -5.86 3.21 20.44
N SER A 291 -4.64 2.66 20.48
CA SER A 291 -4.19 1.54 19.67
C SER A 291 -3.04 0.82 20.37
N ASN A 292 -2.90 -0.48 20.10
CA ASN A 292 -1.80 -1.31 20.57
C ASN A 292 -0.66 -1.44 19.55
N ILE A 293 -0.62 -0.58 18.53
CA ILE A 293 0.46 -0.57 17.55
C ILE A 293 1.73 -0.10 18.23
N CYS A 294 2.70 -1.01 18.36
CA CYS A 294 3.98 -0.74 19.00
C CYS A 294 5.06 -0.41 17.95
N THR A 295 5.20 -1.22 16.92
CA THR A 295 6.25 -1.13 15.91
C THR A 295 5.68 -0.65 14.59
N ALA A 296 6.35 0.30 13.94
CA ALA A 296 6.04 0.74 12.59
C ALA A 296 6.83 -0.07 11.54
N GLN A 297 6.40 -0.05 10.29
CA GLN A 297 7.11 -0.63 9.13
C GLN A 297 8.16 0.37 8.63
N VAL A 298 9.17 0.66 9.45
CA VAL A 298 10.08 1.80 9.26
C VAL A 298 10.90 1.68 7.98
N LEU A 299 11.55 0.54 7.74
CA LEU A 299 12.41 0.36 6.55
C LEU A 299 11.60 0.53 5.26
N LEU A 300 10.42 -0.06 5.18
CA LEU A 300 9.56 0.01 4.00
C LEU A 300 8.99 1.43 3.79
N ALA A 301 8.65 2.13 4.88
CA ALA A 301 8.23 3.53 4.83
C ALA A 301 9.38 4.45 4.35
N VAL A 302 10.60 4.18 4.80
CA VAL A 302 11.79 4.89 4.32
C VAL A 302 12.00 4.65 2.83
N ILE A 303 11.92 3.39 2.35
CA ILE A 303 12.03 3.06 0.93
C ILE A 303 10.98 3.82 0.11
N ALA A 304 9.71 3.80 0.54
CA ALA A 304 8.62 4.47 -0.15
C ALA A 304 8.80 6.00 -0.20
N SER A 305 9.23 6.61 0.90
CA SER A 305 9.51 8.05 0.94
C SER A 305 10.69 8.42 0.04
N MET A 306 11.75 7.62 0.03
CA MET A 306 12.92 7.84 -0.82
C MET A 306 12.62 7.62 -2.31
N TYR A 307 11.71 6.70 -2.63
CA TYR A 307 11.19 6.54 -3.98
C TYR A 307 10.50 7.83 -4.46
N ALA A 308 9.65 8.43 -3.62
CA ALA A 308 9.02 9.70 -3.92
C ALA A 308 10.02 10.86 -4.03
N VAL A 309 11.03 10.89 -3.17
CA VAL A 309 12.14 11.89 -3.22
C VAL A 309 12.93 11.75 -4.53
N TYR A 310 13.25 10.51 -4.95
CA TYR A 310 14.03 10.25 -6.16
C TYR A 310 13.28 10.58 -7.44
N HIS A 311 11.99 10.17 -7.54
CA HIS A 311 11.19 10.41 -8.74
C HIS A 311 10.59 11.82 -8.81
N GLY A 312 10.32 12.42 -7.66
CA GLY A 312 9.61 13.69 -7.56
C GLY A 312 8.19 13.62 -8.11
N PRO A 313 7.44 14.73 -8.06
CA PRO A 313 6.05 14.76 -8.52
C PRO A 313 5.92 14.41 -10.00
N GLU A 314 6.81 14.90 -10.85
CA GLU A 314 6.74 14.65 -12.29
C GLU A 314 7.16 13.22 -12.68
N GLY A 315 8.10 12.60 -11.94
CA GLY A 315 8.44 11.19 -12.12
C GLY A 315 7.28 10.27 -11.76
N LEU A 316 6.64 10.49 -10.61
CA LEU A 316 5.46 9.74 -10.19
C LEU A 316 4.30 9.89 -11.20
N LYS A 317 4.02 11.11 -11.68
CA LYS A 317 3.02 11.34 -12.72
C LYS A 317 3.33 10.57 -14.01
N ARG A 318 4.61 10.54 -14.45
CA ARG A 318 4.99 9.77 -15.64
C ARG A 318 4.73 8.29 -15.47
N ILE A 319 5.08 7.72 -14.30
CA ILE A 319 4.82 6.31 -13.99
C ILE A 319 3.32 6.05 -14.02
N ALA A 320 2.52 6.85 -13.31
CA ALA A 320 1.07 6.72 -13.24
C ALA A 320 0.40 6.85 -14.63
N ARG A 321 0.80 7.83 -15.42
CA ARG A 321 0.28 8.03 -16.79
C ARG A 321 0.59 6.84 -17.69
N ARG A 322 1.80 6.27 -17.60
CA ARG A 322 2.16 5.08 -18.36
C ARG A 322 1.29 3.90 -17.99
N VAL A 323 1.07 3.64 -16.69
CA VAL A 323 0.19 2.59 -16.21
C VAL A 323 -1.24 2.81 -16.74
N ALA A 324 -1.80 4.00 -16.56
CA ALA A 324 -3.16 4.32 -17.02
C ALA A 324 -3.31 4.23 -18.55
N SER A 325 -2.31 4.69 -19.31
CA SER A 325 -2.33 4.57 -20.78
C SER A 325 -2.25 3.11 -21.23
N TYR A 326 -1.39 2.31 -20.61
CA TYR A 326 -1.27 0.88 -20.94
C TYR A 326 -2.57 0.12 -20.60
N THR A 327 -3.24 0.49 -19.51
CA THR A 327 -4.55 -0.05 -19.14
C THR A 327 -5.60 0.27 -20.19
N ALA A 328 -5.64 1.49 -20.70
CA ALA A 328 -6.56 1.88 -21.77
C ALA A 328 -6.26 1.15 -23.09
N VAL A 329 -4.97 1.02 -23.44
CA VAL A 329 -4.54 0.24 -24.63
C VAL A 329 -4.93 -1.24 -24.49
N LEU A 330 -4.69 -1.83 -23.31
CA LEU A 330 -5.09 -3.21 -23.03
C LEU A 330 -6.61 -3.39 -23.23
N ALA A 331 -7.41 -2.51 -22.64
CA ALA A 331 -8.87 -2.54 -22.74
C ALA A 331 -9.36 -2.43 -24.18
N ALA A 332 -8.83 -1.49 -24.97
CA ALA A 332 -9.19 -1.30 -26.38
C ALA A 332 -8.87 -2.54 -27.23
N GLY A 333 -7.71 -3.16 -27.03
CA GLY A 333 -7.36 -4.38 -27.75
C GLY A 333 -8.20 -5.59 -27.32
N LEU A 334 -8.55 -5.70 -26.04
CA LEU A 334 -9.48 -6.72 -25.56
C LEU A 334 -10.87 -6.56 -26.17
N GLU A 335 -11.37 -5.32 -26.28
CA GLU A 335 -12.64 -5.02 -26.94
C GLU A 335 -12.61 -5.43 -28.43
N GLN A 336 -11.51 -5.13 -29.15
CA GLN A 336 -11.33 -5.57 -30.54
C GLN A 336 -11.33 -7.11 -30.65
N LEU A 337 -10.90 -7.83 -29.64
CA LEU A 337 -10.94 -9.29 -29.57
C LEU A 337 -12.31 -9.87 -29.18
N GLY A 338 -13.29 -9.01 -28.88
CA GLY A 338 -14.63 -9.38 -28.45
C GLY A 338 -14.81 -9.50 -26.92
N TRP A 339 -13.85 -8.98 -26.14
CA TRP A 339 -13.86 -8.97 -24.68
C TRP A 339 -13.86 -7.53 -24.15
N PRO A 340 -14.99 -6.82 -24.23
CA PRO A 340 -15.07 -5.46 -23.74
C PRO A 340 -14.85 -5.41 -22.21
N ALA A 341 -14.21 -4.36 -21.74
CA ALA A 341 -14.02 -4.13 -20.32
C ALA A 341 -15.38 -3.99 -19.64
N HIS A 342 -15.65 -4.85 -18.68
CA HIS A 342 -16.92 -4.94 -17.98
C HIS A 342 -16.70 -5.35 -16.53
N GLY A 343 -16.83 -4.40 -15.62
CA GLY A 343 -16.85 -4.66 -14.18
C GLY A 343 -18.24 -5.14 -13.72
N PRO A 344 -18.35 -5.62 -12.48
CA PRO A 344 -19.63 -6.02 -11.90
C PRO A 344 -20.69 -4.93 -11.88
N GLY A 345 -20.30 -3.66 -11.86
CA GLY A 345 -21.18 -2.50 -11.96
C GLY A 345 -21.47 -2.00 -13.38
N GLY A 346 -20.90 -2.64 -14.40
CA GLY A 346 -21.08 -2.26 -15.81
C GLY A 346 -20.29 -1.04 -16.26
N VAL A 347 -19.61 -0.34 -15.38
CA VAL A 347 -18.89 0.92 -15.67
C VAL A 347 -17.46 0.61 -16.12
N VAL A 348 -17.06 1.19 -17.24
CA VAL A 348 -15.68 1.11 -17.77
C VAL A 348 -14.93 2.37 -17.35
N SER A 349 -14.37 2.36 -16.17
CA SER A 349 -13.41 3.36 -15.70
C SER A 349 -12.28 2.62 -15.00
N GLY A 350 -11.06 3.11 -15.08
CA GLY A 350 -9.96 2.41 -14.45
C GLY A 350 -8.66 3.19 -14.48
N PHE A 351 -7.83 2.94 -13.47
CA PHE A 351 -6.47 3.46 -13.43
C PHE A 351 -5.48 2.41 -13.96
N ASP A 352 -5.47 1.22 -13.35
CA ASP A 352 -4.51 0.15 -13.64
C ASP A 352 -5.17 -1.23 -13.85
N THR A 353 -6.47 -1.35 -13.63
CA THR A 353 -7.19 -2.63 -13.61
C THR A 353 -8.29 -2.66 -14.66
N VAL A 354 -8.29 -3.71 -15.47
CA VAL A 354 -9.37 -4.05 -16.41
C VAL A 354 -10.08 -5.30 -15.92
N SER A 355 -11.38 -5.21 -15.71
CA SER A 355 -12.23 -6.36 -15.39
C SER A 355 -13.00 -6.82 -16.63
N LEU A 356 -13.20 -8.12 -16.78
CA LEU A 356 -13.84 -8.76 -17.91
C LEU A 356 -14.90 -9.75 -17.44
N LYS A 357 -16.06 -9.74 -18.09
CA LYS A 357 -17.02 -10.82 -17.99
C LYS A 357 -16.61 -11.92 -18.96
N THR A 358 -16.46 -13.14 -18.46
CA THR A 358 -15.81 -14.25 -19.21
C THR A 358 -16.76 -15.29 -19.79
N ASP A 359 -18.05 -15.12 -19.55
CA ASP A 359 -19.12 -16.03 -20.02
C ASP A 359 -18.80 -17.52 -19.74
N GLY A 360 -18.32 -17.81 -18.53
CA GLY A 360 -17.97 -19.15 -18.07
C GLY A 360 -16.58 -19.65 -18.50
N ARG A 361 -15.77 -18.84 -19.19
CA ARG A 361 -14.43 -19.20 -19.67
C ARG A 361 -13.30 -18.77 -18.75
N THR A 362 -13.58 -18.33 -17.53
CA THR A 362 -12.56 -17.86 -16.58
C THR A 362 -11.44 -18.88 -16.36
N GLY A 363 -11.78 -20.16 -16.17
CA GLY A 363 -10.81 -21.24 -16.00
C GLY A 363 -9.87 -21.37 -17.20
N GLU A 364 -10.42 -21.40 -18.42
CA GLU A 364 -9.64 -21.49 -19.68
C GLU A 364 -8.63 -20.33 -19.79
N PHE A 365 -9.07 -19.08 -19.57
CA PHE A 365 -8.19 -17.92 -19.68
C PHE A 365 -7.09 -17.93 -18.61
N CYS A 366 -7.40 -18.35 -17.38
CA CYS A 366 -6.41 -18.49 -16.33
C CYS A 366 -5.36 -19.57 -16.65
N GLU A 367 -5.78 -20.72 -17.22
CA GLU A 367 -4.87 -21.78 -17.65
C GLU A 367 -3.98 -21.32 -18.81
N ARG A 368 -4.53 -20.63 -19.80
CA ARG A 368 -3.77 -20.05 -20.92
C ARG A 368 -2.76 -19.01 -20.43
N ALA A 369 -3.15 -18.15 -19.48
CA ALA A 369 -2.26 -17.18 -18.86
C ALA A 369 -1.12 -17.87 -18.08
N GLN A 370 -1.43 -18.88 -17.28
CA GLN A 370 -0.43 -19.66 -16.55
C GLN A 370 0.55 -20.40 -17.46
N ALA A 371 0.05 -20.93 -18.59
CA ALA A 371 0.90 -21.54 -19.60
C ALA A 371 1.85 -20.52 -20.25
N ALA A 372 1.43 -19.26 -20.35
CA ALA A 372 2.24 -18.13 -20.81
C ALA A 372 3.09 -17.46 -19.70
N GLY A 373 3.16 -18.03 -18.49
CA GLY A 373 3.95 -17.50 -17.40
C GLY A 373 3.30 -16.33 -16.63
N MET A 374 1.99 -16.17 -16.69
CA MET A 374 1.25 -15.07 -16.09
C MET A 374 0.16 -15.55 -15.13
N ASN A 375 -0.15 -14.76 -14.10
CA ASN A 375 -1.28 -14.95 -13.19
C ASN A 375 -2.30 -13.83 -13.35
N LEU A 376 -3.58 -14.22 -13.56
CA LEU A 376 -4.73 -13.32 -13.58
C LEU A 376 -5.57 -13.50 -12.34
N ARG A 377 -6.32 -12.46 -11.95
CA ARG A 377 -7.23 -12.54 -10.80
C ARG A 377 -8.54 -13.20 -11.20
N ARG A 378 -8.96 -14.25 -10.46
CA ARG A 378 -10.29 -14.87 -10.53
C ARG A 378 -11.19 -14.30 -9.46
N TYR A 379 -12.41 -13.96 -9.81
CA TYR A 379 -13.43 -13.54 -8.86
C TYR A 379 -14.30 -14.72 -8.42
N ARG A 380 -13.77 -15.53 -7.49
CA ARG A 380 -14.52 -16.69 -6.94
C ARG A 380 -15.76 -16.25 -6.18
N GLU A 381 -15.70 -15.11 -5.53
CA GLU A 381 -16.77 -14.45 -4.79
C GLU A 381 -17.99 -14.13 -5.68
N TRP A 382 -17.82 -14.08 -7.01
CA TRP A 382 -18.88 -13.86 -7.98
C TRP A 382 -19.04 -15.04 -8.95
N GLY A 383 -18.86 -16.25 -8.43
CA GLY A 383 -19.11 -17.50 -9.17
C GLY A 383 -18.19 -17.70 -10.38
N ASP A 384 -16.97 -17.17 -10.36
CA ASP A 384 -16.03 -17.24 -11.47
C ASP A 384 -16.55 -16.65 -12.80
N ALA A 385 -17.54 -15.75 -12.74
CA ALA A 385 -18.08 -15.09 -13.93
C ALA A 385 -17.18 -13.99 -14.48
N TYR A 386 -16.24 -13.53 -13.66
CA TYR A 386 -15.34 -12.42 -13.97
C TYR A 386 -13.89 -12.78 -13.71
N LEU A 387 -13.00 -12.11 -14.42
CA LEU A 387 -11.58 -12.01 -14.09
C LEU A 387 -11.12 -10.55 -14.20
N SER A 388 -9.97 -10.23 -13.62
CA SER A 388 -9.32 -8.94 -13.88
C SER A 388 -7.83 -9.07 -14.15
N ILE A 389 -7.32 -8.02 -14.77
CA ILE A 389 -5.93 -7.83 -15.14
C ILE A 389 -5.51 -6.49 -14.59
N THR A 390 -4.57 -6.49 -13.65
CA THR A 390 -4.02 -5.27 -13.05
C THR A 390 -2.60 -5.06 -13.58
N LEU A 391 -2.37 -3.89 -14.17
CA LEU A 391 -1.07 -3.47 -14.67
C LEU A 391 -0.31 -2.69 -13.60
N ASP A 392 1.01 -2.66 -13.74
CA ASP A 392 1.88 -1.95 -12.81
C ASP A 392 3.09 -1.33 -13.52
N GLU A 393 4.02 -0.78 -12.73
CA GLU A 393 5.22 -0.12 -13.26
C GLU A 393 6.09 -1.05 -14.11
N THR A 394 6.07 -2.35 -13.86
CA THR A 394 6.91 -3.33 -14.57
C THR A 394 6.30 -3.85 -15.87
N THR A 395 5.04 -3.48 -16.15
CA THR A 395 4.33 -3.90 -17.36
C THR A 395 4.97 -3.31 -18.60
N THR A 396 5.20 -4.15 -19.60
CA THR A 396 5.79 -3.81 -20.90
C THR A 396 4.78 -3.92 -22.04
N ARG A 397 5.15 -3.43 -23.23
CA ARG A 397 4.34 -3.61 -24.47
C ARG A 397 4.19 -5.09 -24.84
N ASP A 398 5.26 -5.87 -24.64
CA ASP A 398 5.24 -7.31 -24.91
C ASP A 398 4.25 -8.03 -23.99
N ASP A 399 4.16 -7.61 -22.73
CA ASP A 399 3.16 -8.12 -21.78
C ASP A 399 1.72 -7.85 -22.26
N ILE A 400 1.45 -6.64 -22.75
CA ILE A 400 0.12 -6.30 -23.31
C ILE A 400 -0.21 -7.20 -24.48
N THR A 401 0.74 -7.40 -25.40
CA THR A 401 0.57 -8.31 -26.54
C THR A 401 0.37 -9.76 -26.10
N ALA A 402 1.11 -10.21 -25.08
CA ALA A 402 0.95 -11.55 -24.52
C ALA A 402 -0.41 -11.72 -23.84
N LEU A 403 -0.89 -10.70 -23.12
CA LEU A 403 -2.24 -10.69 -22.55
C LEU A 403 -3.31 -10.80 -23.64
N TRP A 404 -3.25 -10.02 -24.72
CA TRP A 404 -4.20 -10.16 -25.83
C TRP A 404 -4.22 -11.56 -26.42
N ARG A 405 -3.04 -12.21 -26.53
CA ARG A 405 -2.94 -13.59 -27.03
C ARG A 405 -3.67 -14.59 -26.12
N VAL A 406 -3.74 -14.34 -24.81
CA VAL A 406 -4.53 -15.18 -23.89
C VAL A 406 -6.01 -15.19 -24.26
N PHE A 407 -6.56 -14.07 -24.72
CA PHE A 407 -7.99 -13.90 -25.00
C PHE A 407 -8.36 -14.11 -26.48
N ALA A 408 -7.40 -14.07 -27.38
CA ALA A 408 -7.65 -14.28 -28.81
C ALA A 408 -8.14 -15.69 -29.12
N ALA A 409 -9.08 -15.80 -30.06
CA ALA A 409 -9.48 -17.09 -30.60
C ALA A 409 -8.36 -17.69 -31.49
N PRO A 410 -8.34 -19.02 -31.69
CA PRO A 410 -7.38 -19.64 -32.59
C PRO A 410 -7.46 -19.02 -34.00
N GLY A 411 -6.31 -18.55 -34.50
CA GLY A 411 -6.21 -17.87 -35.81
C GLY A 411 -6.69 -16.44 -35.88
N GLN A 412 -7.20 -15.87 -34.77
CA GLN A 412 -7.59 -14.45 -34.73
C GLN A 412 -6.35 -13.54 -34.74
N ALA A 413 -6.37 -12.51 -35.61
CA ALA A 413 -5.30 -11.50 -35.64
C ALA A 413 -5.26 -10.73 -34.35
N LEU A 414 -4.05 -10.55 -33.80
CA LEU A 414 -3.86 -9.75 -32.60
C LEU A 414 -3.95 -8.25 -32.91
N PRO A 415 -4.45 -7.46 -31.94
CA PRO A 415 -4.36 -5.99 -32.01
C PRO A 415 -2.91 -5.52 -32.10
N SER A 416 -2.66 -4.38 -32.74
CA SER A 416 -1.35 -3.69 -32.70
C SER A 416 -1.32 -2.70 -31.57
N PHE A 417 -0.26 -2.74 -30.76
CA PHE A 417 -0.06 -1.78 -29.67
C PHE A 417 0.04 -0.34 -30.21
N GLU A 418 0.77 -0.14 -31.31
CA GLU A 418 1.00 1.15 -31.95
C GLU A 418 -0.29 1.76 -32.50
N ALA A 419 -1.27 0.95 -32.89
CA ALA A 419 -2.55 1.43 -33.40
C ALA A 419 -3.35 2.15 -32.29
N PHE A 420 -3.19 1.74 -31.04
CA PHE A 420 -3.92 2.31 -29.91
C PHE A 420 -3.11 3.35 -29.14
N GLU A 421 -1.77 3.25 -29.09
CA GLU A 421 -0.91 4.09 -28.25
C GLU A 421 -1.15 5.61 -28.44
N LYS A 422 -1.48 6.04 -29.66
CA LYS A 422 -1.65 7.46 -29.99
C LYS A 422 -3.08 7.98 -29.92
N GLY A 423 -4.06 7.10 -29.78
CA GLY A 423 -5.48 7.46 -29.95
C GLY A 423 -6.38 7.10 -28.78
N VAL A 424 -5.88 6.35 -27.79
CA VAL A 424 -6.67 5.92 -26.66
C VAL A 424 -6.38 6.82 -25.44
N GLU A 425 -7.42 7.45 -24.92
CA GLU A 425 -7.35 8.24 -23.69
C GLU A 425 -7.43 7.32 -22.44
N PRO A 426 -6.75 7.70 -21.35
CA PRO A 426 -6.89 7.01 -20.07
C PRO A 426 -8.36 6.93 -19.62
N LEU A 427 -8.74 5.80 -19.02
CA LEU A 427 -10.11 5.53 -18.57
C LEU A 427 -10.50 6.28 -17.28
N ILE A 428 -9.79 7.35 -16.95
CA ILE A 428 -10.02 8.18 -15.77
C ILE A 428 -11.11 9.22 -16.07
N PRO A 429 -12.21 9.27 -15.30
CA PRO A 429 -13.26 10.27 -15.47
C PRO A 429 -12.70 11.70 -15.37
N GLU A 430 -13.05 12.56 -16.32
CA GLU A 430 -12.53 13.93 -16.38
C GLU A 430 -12.82 14.72 -15.09
N ALA A 431 -14.02 14.58 -14.54
CA ALA A 431 -14.45 15.24 -13.30
C ALA A 431 -13.63 14.83 -12.05
N LEU A 432 -12.89 13.72 -12.12
CA LEU A 432 -12.07 13.19 -11.04
C LEU A 432 -10.56 13.33 -11.30
N ARG A 433 -10.16 14.00 -12.39
CA ARG A 433 -8.75 14.27 -12.66
C ARG A 433 -8.18 15.25 -11.66
N ARG A 434 -7.01 14.94 -11.12
CA ARG A 434 -6.31 15.82 -10.18
C ARG A 434 -5.84 17.11 -10.85
N SER A 435 -6.17 18.24 -10.24
CA SER A 435 -5.70 19.58 -10.62
C SER A 435 -4.73 20.17 -9.58
N SER A 436 -4.78 19.68 -8.33
CA SER A 436 -3.95 20.20 -7.24
C SER A 436 -2.48 19.76 -7.35
N ALA A 437 -1.57 20.64 -6.95
CA ALA A 437 -0.15 20.32 -6.80
C ALA A 437 0.05 19.37 -5.61
N PHE A 438 1.16 18.62 -5.64
CA PHE A 438 1.60 17.75 -4.55
C PHE A 438 3.13 17.64 -4.56
N LEU A 439 3.70 17.19 -3.43
CA LEU A 439 5.14 17.05 -3.23
C LEU A 439 5.91 18.34 -3.61
N THR A 440 5.38 19.48 -3.19
CA THR A 440 5.97 20.79 -3.48
C THR A 440 7.15 21.12 -2.59
N HIS A 441 7.34 20.38 -1.48
CA HIS A 441 8.48 20.59 -0.60
C HIS A 441 9.81 20.33 -1.32
N PRO A 442 10.86 21.13 -1.10
CA PRO A 442 12.15 21.02 -1.80
C PRO A 442 12.78 19.64 -1.80
N VAL A 443 12.59 18.83 -0.73
CA VAL A 443 13.14 17.48 -0.63
C VAL A 443 12.68 16.58 -1.78
N PHE A 444 11.47 16.74 -2.28
CA PHE A 444 10.93 15.98 -3.41
C PHE A 444 11.32 16.56 -4.78
N ASN A 445 12.10 17.64 -4.80
CA ASN A 445 12.47 18.37 -6.00
C ASN A 445 13.98 18.61 -6.14
N SER A 446 14.81 17.94 -5.35
CA SER A 446 16.25 18.22 -5.27
C SER A 446 17.17 17.01 -5.49
N HIS A 447 16.67 15.77 -5.43
CA HIS A 447 17.53 14.57 -5.37
C HIS A 447 17.20 13.55 -6.47
N HIS A 448 17.19 14.00 -7.73
CA HIS A 448 16.72 13.21 -8.88
C HIS A 448 17.82 12.46 -9.64
N SER A 449 19.09 12.61 -9.25
CA SER A 449 20.21 11.83 -9.77
C SER A 449 20.69 10.81 -8.74
N GLU A 450 21.31 9.72 -9.22
CA GLU A 450 21.87 8.70 -8.34
C GLU A 450 22.86 9.29 -7.34
N THR A 451 23.74 10.18 -7.76
CA THR A 451 24.75 10.81 -6.89
C THR A 451 24.12 11.72 -5.83
N GLU A 452 23.15 12.55 -6.21
CA GLU A 452 22.44 13.42 -5.27
C GLU A 452 21.66 12.60 -4.24
N MET A 453 20.95 11.57 -4.70
CA MET A 453 20.19 10.67 -3.83
C MET A 453 21.10 9.91 -2.87
N LEU A 454 22.24 9.39 -3.34
CA LEU A 454 23.25 8.75 -2.50
C LEU A 454 23.74 9.67 -1.39
N ARG A 455 24.08 10.92 -1.74
CA ARG A 455 24.54 11.92 -0.77
C ARG A 455 23.45 12.28 0.25
N TYR A 456 22.20 12.38 -0.20
CA TYR A 456 21.08 12.63 0.70
C TYR A 456 20.87 11.48 1.68
N ILE A 457 20.79 10.23 1.20
CA ILE A 457 20.68 9.03 2.04
C ILE A 457 21.84 8.97 3.05
N ARG A 458 23.07 9.29 2.61
CA ARG A 458 24.25 9.31 3.47
C ARG A 458 24.14 10.40 4.55
N SER A 459 23.69 11.59 4.19
CA SER A 459 23.53 12.72 5.14
C SER A 459 22.52 12.39 6.25
N LEU A 460 21.48 11.60 5.95
CA LEU A 460 20.54 11.10 6.95
C LEU A 460 21.18 10.04 7.83
N SER A 461 21.84 9.06 7.24
CA SER A 461 22.51 7.98 7.97
C SER A 461 23.56 8.51 8.97
N ASP A 462 24.26 9.58 8.61
CA ASP A 462 25.30 10.18 9.45
C ASP A 462 24.76 10.90 10.70
N LYS A 463 23.46 11.18 10.73
CA LYS A 463 22.77 11.74 11.92
C LYS A 463 22.39 10.65 12.93
N ASP A 464 22.52 9.36 12.59
CA ASP A 464 22.03 8.24 13.39
C ASP A 464 23.18 7.42 13.97
N LEU A 465 22.92 6.76 15.10
CA LEU A 465 23.69 5.62 15.53
C LEU A 465 23.17 4.35 14.89
N ALA A 466 24.09 3.50 14.38
CA ALA A 466 23.73 2.26 13.72
C ALA A 466 24.72 1.14 14.07
N LEU A 467 24.26 -0.12 14.01
CA LEU A 467 25.01 -1.30 14.44
C LEU A 467 26.21 -1.66 13.53
N ASP A 468 26.28 -1.07 12.35
CA ASP A 468 27.42 -1.24 11.43
C ASP A 468 28.70 -0.53 11.88
N ARG A 469 28.59 0.41 12.84
CA ARG A 469 29.71 1.27 13.28
C ARG A 469 29.77 1.53 14.77
N THR A 470 28.75 1.15 15.54
CA THR A 470 28.71 1.42 16.97
C THR A 470 27.78 0.47 17.71
N MET A 471 27.99 0.34 19.01
CA MET A 471 27.04 -0.32 19.91
C MET A 471 25.92 0.65 20.26
N ILE A 472 24.67 0.26 20.01
CA ILE A 472 23.52 1.10 20.35
C ILE A 472 23.13 0.85 21.79
N PRO A 473 23.10 1.89 22.66
CA PRO A 473 22.76 1.74 24.06
C PRO A 473 21.24 1.64 24.28
N LEU A 474 20.60 0.66 23.65
CA LEU A 474 19.16 0.41 23.78
C LEU A 474 18.91 -0.81 24.65
N GLY A 475 17.92 -0.72 25.54
CA GLY A 475 17.63 -1.76 26.52
C GLY A 475 17.10 -3.07 25.94
N SER A 476 16.06 -3.04 25.18
CA SER A 476 15.33 -4.26 24.78
C SER A 476 15.11 -4.38 23.28
N CYS A 477 15.91 -3.74 22.48
CA CYS A 477 15.58 -3.71 21.08
C CYS A 477 15.76 -5.05 20.42
N THR A 478 14.84 -5.34 19.59
CA THR A 478 14.94 -6.37 18.62
C THR A 478 16.01 -5.98 17.61
N MET A 479 17.20 -6.48 17.78
CA MET A 479 18.25 -6.30 16.79
C MET A 479 17.95 -7.16 15.58
N LYS A 480 17.92 -6.55 14.39
CA LYS A 480 17.65 -7.22 13.13
C LYS A 480 18.99 -7.59 12.47
N LEU A 481 19.83 -8.32 13.20
CA LEU A 481 21.09 -8.79 12.69
C LEU A 481 20.88 -10.16 12.03
N ASN A 482 20.78 -10.16 10.74
CA ASN A 482 20.77 -11.37 9.93
C ASN A 482 22.17 -11.55 9.31
N ALA A 483 22.58 -12.81 9.13
CA ALA A 483 23.74 -13.10 8.32
C ALA A 483 23.48 -12.65 6.88
N THR A 484 24.53 -12.20 6.18
CA THR A 484 24.40 -11.76 4.77
C THR A 484 23.83 -12.87 3.88
N SER A 485 24.21 -14.12 4.15
CA SER A 485 23.70 -15.29 3.44
C SER A 485 22.21 -15.60 3.68
N GLU A 486 21.58 -14.99 4.68
CA GLU A 486 20.12 -15.10 4.92
C GLU A 486 19.30 -14.08 4.15
N MET A 487 19.96 -13.13 3.48
CA MET A 487 19.33 -12.02 2.75
C MET A 487 19.24 -12.27 1.25
N ILE A 488 18.88 -13.48 0.85
CA ILE A 488 18.85 -13.92 -0.55
C ILE A 488 17.43 -13.76 -1.12
#